data_3a352eba4927310616250b9c7d8d83c5
#
_entry.id   3a352eba4927310616250b9c7d8d83c5
#
_cell.length_a   1.000
_cell.length_b   1.000
_cell.length_c   1.000
_cell.angle_alpha   90.00
_cell.angle_beta   90.00
_cell.angle_gamma   90.00
#
_symmetry.space_group_name_H-M   'P 1'
#
loop_
_entity.id
_entity.type
_entity.pdbx_description
1 polymer ?
#
loop_
_entity_poly.entity_id
_entity_poly.type
_entity_poly.pdbx_seq_one_letter_code
_entity_poly.pdbx_strand_id
1 'polypeptide(L)'
;MIRIGLIGTGNVATALAREIRKHELLTLVKLIGRDQNKLPKDLISVPFSNQFNALHSCDMILIAVSDHSIQEVSNQLPLTDAVVAHTSGASSMDLLSNHKHRGVFYPLQTFSKQQPLTWSEIPILWEGNKKLVDEKLETLSQLLSPLAVQSDEKQRLSMHLAAVVVNNF
;
A
#
# COMPACT_ATOMS: atom_id res chain seq x y z
N MET A 1 -10.63 11.48 -9.08
CA MET A 1 -9.59 11.62 -8.03
C MET A 1 -9.79 10.53 -7.00
N ILE A 2 -8.78 9.69 -6.76
CA ILE A 2 -8.87 8.57 -5.81
C ILE A 2 -8.33 9.05 -4.44
N ARG A 3 -9.16 8.90 -3.40
CA ARG A 3 -8.82 9.30 -2.03
C ARG A 3 -8.19 8.12 -1.29
N ILE A 4 -6.92 8.26 -0.92
CA ILE A 4 -6.12 7.19 -0.34
C ILE A 4 -5.82 7.49 1.13
N GLY A 5 -6.11 6.53 1.99
CA GLY A 5 -5.58 6.43 3.34
C GLY A 5 -4.37 5.52 3.35
N LEU A 6 -3.33 5.90 4.04
CA LEU A 6 -2.09 5.12 4.12
C LEU A 6 -1.76 4.83 5.59
N ILE A 7 -1.52 3.57 5.92
CA ILE A 7 -1.18 3.14 7.27
C ILE A 7 0.25 2.65 7.31
N GLY A 8 1.05 3.27 8.14
CA GLY A 8 2.48 2.97 8.31
C GLY A 8 3.36 4.19 8.11
N THR A 9 4.57 4.14 8.66
CA THR A 9 5.59 5.20 8.57
C THR A 9 6.95 4.65 8.16
N GLY A 10 6.99 3.41 7.69
CA GLY A 10 8.20 2.75 7.18
C GLY A 10 8.56 3.19 5.75
N ASN A 11 9.57 2.53 5.18
CA ASN A 11 10.11 2.89 3.86
C ASN A 11 9.07 2.80 2.74
N VAL A 12 8.27 1.74 2.71
CA VAL A 12 7.20 1.57 1.70
C VAL A 12 6.14 2.66 1.85
N ALA A 13 5.66 2.89 3.08
CA ALA A 13 4.65 3.90 3.36
C ALA A 13 5.11 5.30 2.98
N THR A 14 6.32 5.69 3.34
CA THR A 14 6.87 7.02 3.02
C THR A 14 7.13 7.19 1.52
N ALA A 15 7.57 6.14 0.83
CA ALA A 15 7.72 6.16 -0.63
C ALA A 15 6.36 6.32 -1.34
N LEU A 16 5.34 5.57 -0.93
CA LEU A 16 3.96 5.70 -1.44
C LEU A 16 3.38 7.08 -1.15
N ALA A 17 3.56 7.61 0.06
CA ALA A 17 3.07 8.94 0.43
C ALA A 17 3.64 10.03 -0.49
N ARG A 18 4.94 9.96 -0.80
CA ARG A 18 5.59 10.89 -1.73
C ARG A 18 5.02 10.78 -3.14
N GLU A 19 4.85 9.56 -3.64
CA GLU A 19 4.37 9.35 -5.01
C GLU A 19 2.91 9.75 -5.17
N ILE A 20 2.04 9.34 -4.24
CA ILE A 20 0.62 9.73 -4.23
C ILE A 20 0.47 11.27 -4.28
N ARG A 21 1.29 12.00 -3.54
CA ARG A 21 1.24 13.47 -3.50
C ARG A 21 1.67 14.16 -4.80
N LYS A 22 2.43 13.50 -5.64
CA LYS A 22 2.86 14.06 -6.94
C LYS A 22 1.81 13.89 -8.03
N HIS A 23 0.86 12.97 -7.83
CA HIS A 23 -0.06 12.56 -8.89
C HIS A 23 -1.39 13.33 -8.80
N GLU A 24 -1.77 14.03 -9.87
CA GLU A 24 -2.96 14.90 -9.91
C GLU A 24 -4.29 14.17 -9.68
N LEU A 25 -4.36 12.87 -10.02
CA LEU A 25 -5.56 12.04 -9.87
C LEU A 25 -5.65 11.35 -8.51
N LEU A 26 -4.65 11.52 -7.64
CA LEU A 26 -4.58 10.88 -6.33
C LEU A 26 -4.60 11.93 -5.22
N THR A 27 -5.21 11.59 -4.10
CA THR A 27 -5.18 12.43 -2.89
C THR A 27 -4.81 11.58 -1.69
N LEU A 28 -3.73 11.93 -1.01
CA LEU A 28 -3.41 11.35 0.30
C LEU A 28 -4.28 12.05 1.36
N VAL A 29 -5.39 11.38 1.72
CA VAL A 29 -6.35 11.91 2.69
C VAL A 29 -5.76 11.91 4.09
N LYS A 30 -5.09 10.83 4.47
CA LYS A 30 -4.50 10.67 5.79
C LYS A 30 -3.36 9.65 5.78
N LEU A 31 -2.30 9.96 6.48
CA LEU A 31 -1.26 9.02 6.87
C LEU A 31 -1.49 8.62 8.33
N ILE A 32 -1.64 7.34 8.59
CA ILE A 32 -1.80 6.81 9.94
C ILE A 32 -0.48 6.26 10.46
N GLY A 33 -0.09 6.70 11.65
CA GLY A 33 1.12 6.23 12.32
C GLY A 33 1.07 6.52 13.80
N ARG A 34 2.09 6.09 14.54
CA ARG A 34 2.16 6.26 16.00
C ARG A 34 2.71 7.63 16.40
N ASP A 35 3.64 8.17 15.63
CA ASP A 35 4.35 9.40 15.96
C ASP A 35 4.74 10.16 14.68
N GLN A 36 4.14 11.33 14.50
CA GLN A 36 4.38 12.21 13.34
C GLN A 36 5.82 12.72 13.29
N ASN A 37 6.48 12.91 14.43
CA ASN A 37 7.85 13.42 14.48
C ASN A 37 8.88 12.46 13.90
N LYS A 38 8.51 11.18 13.70
CA LYS A 38 9.35 10.18 13.03
C LYS A 38 9.24 10.20 11.51
N LEU A 39 8.34 11.01 10.96
CA LEU A 39 8.25 11.18 9.52
C LEU A 39 9.45 11.95 8.97
N PRO A 40 9.88 11.63 7.74
CA PRO A 40 10.83 12.48 7.01
C PRO A 40 10.33 13.93 6.92
N LYS A 41 11.27 14.88 6.91
CA LYS A 41 10.95 16.33 6.90
C LYS A 41 10.03 16.75 5.77
N ASP A 42 10.16 16.13 4.59
CA ASP A 42 9.31 16.38 3.42
C ASP A 42 7.88 15.87 3.57
N LEU A 43 7.63 15.00 4.53
CA LEU A 43 6.31 14.44 4.83
C LEU A 43 5.69 14.97 6.13
N ILE A 44 6.38 15.83 6.87
CA ILE A 44 5.86 16.33 8.16
C ILE A 44 4.55 17.12 8.02
N SER A 45 4.30 17.70 6.85
CA SER A 45 3.10 18.48 6.54
C SER A 45 1.94 17.66 5.99
N VAL A 46 2.09 16.33 5.81
CA VAL A 46 0.97 15.49 5.34
C VAL A 46 -0.12 15.42 6.42
N PRO A 47 -1.40 15.28 6.02
CA PRO A 47 -2.46 15.02 6.98
C PRO A 47 -2.16 13.73 7.75
N PHE A 48 -1.92 13.84 9.06
CA PHE A 48 -1.51 12.73 9.91
C PHE A 48 -2.53 12.47 11.03
N SER A 49 -2.64 11.22 11.47
CA SER A 49 -3.40 10.81 12.64
C SER A 49 -2.82 9.53 13.24
N ASN A 50 -3.08 9.29 14.51
CA ASN A 50 -2.88 8.00 15.17
C ASN A 50 -4.18 7.23 15.35
N GLN A 51 -5.29 7.71 14.76
CA GLN A 51 -6.63 7.13 14.89
C GLN A 51 -7.12 6.58 13.54
N PHE A 52 -7.53 5.33 13.49
CA PHE A 52 -8.02 4.69 12.27
C PHE A 52 -9.37 5.24 11.77
N ASN A 53 -10.20 5.79 12.66
CA ASN A 53 -11.45 6.44 12.26
C ASN A 53 -11.26 7.67 11.37
N ALA A 54 -10.05 8.24 11.32
CA ALA A 54 -9.69 9.31 10.39
C ALA A 54 -9.68 8.89 8.91
N LEU A 55 -9.88 7.60 8.62
CA LEU A 55 -9.88 7.02 7.26
C LEU A 55 -11.30 6.87 6.66
N HIS A 56 -12.34 7.35 7.31
CA HIS A 56 -13.74 7.16 6.91
C HIS A 56 -14.09 7.72 5.52
N SER A 57 -13.34 8.68 5.01
CA SER A 57 -13.58 9.32 3.70
C SER A 57 -12.71 8.77 2.57
N CYS A 58 -11.97 7.68 2.81
CA CYS A 58 -11.09 7.09 1.79
C CYS A 58 -11.86 6.19 0.83
N ASP A 59 -11.41 6.16 -0.43
CA ASP A 59 -11.84 5.18 -1.43
C ASP A 59 -11.01 3.89 -1.33
N MET A 60 -9.74 4.05 -0.91
CA MET A 60 -8.78 2.96 -0.70
C MET A 60 -7.96 3.21 0.56
N ILE A 61 -7.65 2.14 1.27
CA ILE A 61 -6.78 2.14 2.45
C ILE A 61 -5.64 1.15 2.19
N LEU A 62 -4.41 1.64 2.17
CA LEU A 62 -3.21 0.83 1.99
C LEU A 62 -2.53 0.60 3.33
N ILE A 63 -2.37 -0.66 3.72
CA ILE A 63 -1.67 -1.09 4.94
C ILE A 63 -0.21 -1.39 4.57
N ALA A 64 0.68 -0.46 4.86
CA ALA A 64 2.11 -0.52 4.59
C ALA A 64 2.92 -0.61 5.90
N VAL A 65 2.63 -1.63 6.68
CA VAL A 65 3.31 -1.98 7.93
C VAL A 65 4.13 -3.27 7.75
N SER A 66 4.88 -3.68 8.78
CA SER A 66 5.56 -4.99 8.76
C SER A 66 4.56 -6.14 8.64
N ASP A 67 4.96 -7.22 7.97
CA ASP A 67 4.08 -8.34 7.63
C ASP A 67 3.35 -8.92 8.86
N HIS A 68 4.06 -9.07 9.98
CA HIS A 68 3.47 -9.59 11.22
C HIS A 68 2.43 -8.65 11.88
N SER A 69 2.38 -7.39 11.48
CA SER A 69 1.42 -6.40 12.01
C SER A 69 0.18 -6.22 11.13
N ILE A 70 0.15 -6.78 9.92
CA ILE A 70 -0.95 -6.57 8.96
C ILE A 70 -2.30 -7.00 9.55
N GLN A 71 -2.38 -8.20 10.11
CA GLN A 71 -3.64 -8.72 10.64
C GLN A 71 -4.13 -7.92 11.85
N GLU A 72 -3.23 -7.54 12.76
CA GLU A 72 -3.57 -6.72 13.91
C GLU A 72 -4.12 -5.36 13.50
N VAL A 73 -3.46 -4.68 12.56
CA VAL A 73 -3.91 -3.40 12.01
C VAL A 73 -5.26 -3.56 11.30
N SER A 74 -5.42 -4.60 10.49
CA SER A 74 -6.68 -4.92 9.82
C SER A 74 -7.84 -5.08 10.80
N ASN A 75 -7.61 -5.77 11.92
CA ASN A 75 -8.64 -5.99 12.95
C ASN A 75 -9.04 -4.72 13.71
N GLN A 76 -8.19 -3.72 13.75
CA GLN A 76 -8.44 -2.43 14.40
C GLN A 76 -9.13 -1.41 13.48
N LEU A 77 -9.14 -1.66 12.16
CA LEU A 77 -9.84 -0.79 11.23
C LEU A 77 -11.35 -0.90 11.40
N PRO A 78 -12.08 0.23 11.40
CA PRO A 78 -13.53 0.18 11.35
C PRO A 78 -14.01 -0.45 10.04
N LEU A 79 -15.21 -1.02 10.07
CA LEU A 79 -15.85 -1.51 8.86
C LEU A 79 -16.02 -0.36 7.86
N THR A 80 -15.67 -0.61 6.61
CA THR A 80 -15.66 0.39 5.55
C THR A 80 -16.04 -0.22 4.21
N ASP A 81 -16.61 0.60 3.31
CA ASP A 81 -16.79 0.25 1.90
C ASP A 81 -15.56 0.58 1.03
N ALA A 82 -14.52 1.20 1.61
CA ALA A 82 -13.25 1.38 0.93
C ALA A 82 -12.58 0.03 0.59
N VAL A 83 -11.74 0.01 -0.43
CA VAL A 83 -10.85 -1.12 -0.67
C VAL A 83 -9.73 -1.08 0.37
N VAL A 84 -9.57 -2.15 1.12
CA VAL A 84 -8.45 -2.32 2.06
C VAL A 84 -7.44 -3.28 1.43
N ALA A 85 -6.20 -2.82 1.24
CA ALA A 85 -5.14 -3.64 0.65
C ALA A 85 -3.85 -3.54 1.47
N HIS A 86 -3.10 -4.63 1.56
CA HIS A 86 -1.76 -4.61 2.15
C HIS A 86 -0.67 -4.56 1.06
N THR A 87 0.54 -4.17 1.45
CA THR A 87 1.67 -4.02 0.54
C THR A 87 2.74 -5.12 0.66
N SER A 88 2.40 -6.26 1.26
CA SER A 88 3.33 -7.37 1.44
C SER A 88 3.38 -8.30 0.22
N GLY A 89 4.58 -8.70 -0.19
CA GLY A 89 4.78 -9.72 -1.22
C GLY A 89 4.61 -11.15 -0.71
N ALA A 90 4.79 -11.37 0.60
CA ALA A 90 4.79 -12.70 1.20
C ALA A 90 3.51 -13.05 1.95
N SER A 91 2.67 -12.07 2.29
CA SER A 91 1.48 -12.29 3.11
C SER A 91 0.26 -12.62 2.26
N SER A 92 -0.62 -13.48 2.79
CA SER A 92 -1.91 -13.79 2.16
C SER A 92 -2.90 -12.63 2.30
N MET A 93 -3.74 -12.44 1.29
CA MET A 93 -4.89 -11.51 1.33
C MET A 93 -5.89 -11.90 2.43
N ASP A 94 -5.88 -13.14 2.91
CA ASP A 94 -6.77 -13.62 3.97
C ASP A 94 -6.54 -12.96 5.33
N LEU A 95 -5.38 -12.32 5.53
CA LEU A 95 -5.14 -11.46 6.70
C LEU A 95 -6.13 -10.28 6.78
N LEU A 96 -6.81 -9.97 5.67
CA LEU A 96 -7.82 -8.91 5.55
C LEU A 96 -9.25 -9.46 5.46
N SER A 97 -9.49 -10.71 5.90
CA SER A 97 -10.77 -11.41 5.71
C SER A 97 -11.99 -10.75 6.37
N ASN A 98 -11.77 -9.88 7.36
CA ASN A 98 -12.80 -9.04 7.99
C ASN A 98 -13.30 -7.88 7.10
N HIS A 99 -12.63 -7.58 5.97
CA HIS A 99 -13.03 -6.53 5.04
C HIS A 99 -13.73 -7.10 3.80
N LYS A 100 -14.88 -6.51 3.46
CA LYS A 100 -15.69 -6.89 2.29
C LYS A 100 -14.98 -6.66 0.96
N HIS A 101 -14.22 -5.58 0.86
CA HIS A 101 -13.43 -5.17 -0.30
C HIS A 101 -11.96 -5.21 0.08
N ARG A 102 -11.28 -6.29 -0.24
CA ARG A 102 -9.88 -6.50 0.18
C ARG A 102 -9.00 -6.93 -0.98
N GLY A 103 -7.72 -6.63 -0.86
CA GLY A 103 -6.76 -6.98 -1.88
C GLY A 103 -5.30 -6.85 -1.45
N VAL A 104 -4.43 -7.01 -2.40
CA VAL A 104 -3.00 -6.80 -2.27
C VAL A 104 -2.55 -5.78 -3.31
N PHE A 105 -1.69 -4.88 -2.90
CA PHE A 105 -1.03 -3.88 -3.73
C PHE A 105 0.46 -3.94 -3.41
N TYR A 106 1.23 -4.70 -4.17
CA TYR A 106 2.62 -4.99 -3.86
C TYR A 106 3.59 -4.38 -4.88
N PRO A 107 4.23 -3.24 -4.56
CA PRO A 107 5.36 -2.75 -5.34
C PRO A 107 6.57 -3.66 -5.15
N LEU A 108 7.01 -4.31 -6.24
CA LEU A 108 8.13 -5.25 -6.24
C LEU A 108 9.46 -4.50 -6.26
N GLN A 109 9.88 -3.97 -5.12
CA GLN A 109 11.10 -3.19 -4.96
C GLN A 109 11.65 -3.29 -3.53
N THR A 110 12.96 -3.15 -3.40
CA THR A 110 13.60 -2.91 -2.10
C THR A 110 13.56 -1.40 -1.80
N PHE A 111 12.80 -1.03 -0.78
CA PHE A 111 12.65 0.36 -0.37
C PHE A 111 13.69 0.71 0.70
N SER A 112 14.55 1.68 0.41
CA SER A 112 15.52 2.24 1.35
C SER A 112 15.35 3.75 1.48
N LYS A 113 15.85 4.33 2.56
CA LYS A 113 15.81 5.79 2.78
C LYS A 113 16.72 6.57 1.83
N GLN A 114 17.68 5.91 1.23
CA GLN A 114 18.81 6.56 0.54
C GLN A 114 18.72 6.50 -0.99
N GLN A 115 17.87 5.65 -1.56
CA GLN A 115 17.79 5.51 -3.01
C GLN A 115 16.60 6.30 -3.58
N PRO A 116 16.85 7.15 -4.59
CA PRO A 116 15.76 7.72 -5.36
C PRO A 116 14.99 6.61 -6.08
N LEU A 117 13.67 6.70 -6.08
CA LEU A 117 12.80 5.71 -6.72
C LEU A 117 12.22 6.28 -8.00
N THR A 118 12.27 5.49 -9.05
CA THR A 118 11.55 5.74 -10.31
C THR A 118 10.36 4.80 -10.36
N TRP A 119 9.19 5.27 -9.99
CA TRP A 119 7.99 4.42 -9.89
C TRP A 119 7.60 3.77 -11.21
N SER A 120 7.85 4.41 -12.35
CA SER A 120 7.62 3.84 -13.67
C SER A 120 8.46 2.58 -13.98
N GLU A 121 9.50 2.31 -13.21
CA GLU A 121 10.37 1.13 -13.33
C GLU A 121 10.05 0.05 -12.29
N ILE A 122 9.12 0.31 -11.37
CA ILE A 122 8.76 -0.63 -10.30
C ILE A 122 7.56 -1.47 -10.75
N PRO A 123 7.69 -2.80 -10.90
CA PRO A 123 6.54 -3.66 -11.09
C PRO A 123 5.59 -3.57 -9.89
N ILE A 124 4.30 -3.41 -10.14
CA ILE A 124 3.28 -3.45 -9.10
C ILE A 124 2.40 -4.68 -9.34
N LEU A 125 2.47 -5.61 -8.40
CA LEU A 125 1.63 -6.81 -8.41
C LEU A 125 0.38 -6.54 -7.59
N TRP A 126 -0.79 -6.79 -8.17
CA TRP A 126 -2.05 -6.55 -7.48
C TRP A 126 -3.01 -7.73 -7.59
N GLU A 127 -3.87 -7.88 -6.60
CA GLU A 127 -4.86 -8.93 -6.48
C GLU A 127 -6.04 -8.42 -5.67
N GLY A 128 -7.27 -8.62 -6.15
CA GLY A 128 -8.49 -8.28 -5.45
C GLY A 128 -9.34 -9.53 -5.17
N ASN A 129 -10.18 -9.46 -4.13
CA ASN A 129 -11.09 -10.57 -3.81
C ASN A 129 -12.33 -10.63 -4.72
N LYS A 130 -12.50 -9.67 -5.61
CA LYS A 130 -13.59 -9.61 -6.60
C LYS A 130 -13.34 -8.55 -7.65
N LYS A 131 -14.05 -8.63 -8.76
CA LYS A 131 -13.87 -7.76 -9.95
C LYS A 131 -13.84 -6.26 -9.63
N LEU A 132 -14.76 -5.76 -8.79
CA LEU A 132 -14.77 -4.35 -8.38
C LEU A 132 -13.47 -3.92 -7.71
N VAL A 133 -12.87 -4.79 -6.90
CA VAL A 133 -11.61 -4.52 -6.21
C VAL A 133 -10.45 -4.59 -7.20
N ASP A 134 -10.46 -5.58 -8.09
CA ASP A 134 -9.48 -5.70 -9.18
C ASP A 134 -9.41 -4.43 -10.02
N GLU A 135 -10.55 -3.92 -10.49
CA GLU A 135 -10.62 -2.70 -11.30
C GLU A 135 -10.05 -1.47 -10.58
N LYS A 136 -10.32 -1.34 -9.28
CA LYS A 136 -9.78 -0.23 -8.47
C LYS A 136 -8.27 -0.36 -8.24
N LEU A 137 -7.78 -1.56 -7.92
CA LEU A 137 -6.35 -1.81 -7.72
C LEU A 137 -5.56 -1.68 -9.02
N GLU A 138 -6.11 -2.18 -10.13
CA GLU A 138 -5.53 -1.98 -11.46
C GLU A 138 -5.38 -0.49 -11.78
N THR A 139 -6.44 0.29 -11.59
CA THR A 139 -6.42 1.74 -11.84
C THR A 139 -5.32 2.43 -11.02
N LEU A 140 -5.26 2.17 -9.71
CA LEU A 140 -4.21 2.75 -8.86
C LEU A 140 -2.82 2.31 -9.32
N SER A 141 -2.65 1.02 -9.60
CA SER A 141 -1.35 0.46 -9.99
C SER A 141 -0.84 1.07 -11.30
N GLN A 142 -1.71 1.19 -12.31
CA GLN A 142 -1.37 1.78 -13.62
C GLN A 142 -1.06 3.27 -13.54
N LEU A 143 -1.69 4.02 -12.61
CA LEU A 143 -1.36 5.42 -12.37
C LEU A 143 0.06 5.59 -11.83
N LEU A 144 0.54 4.63 -11.04
CA LEU A 144 1.88 4.70 -10.42
C LEU A 144 2.97 4.05 -11.28
N SER A 145 2.63 3.00 -12.04
CA SER A 145 3.60 2.28 -12.86
C SER A 145 2.97 1.63 -14.10
N PRO A 146 3.59 1.79 -15.28
CA PRO A 146 3.18 1.05 -16.49
C PRO A 146 3.46 -0.46 -16.40
N LEU A 147 4.25 -0.89 -15.39
CA LEU A 147 4.59 -2.29 -15.16
C LEU A 147 3.63 -2.97 -14.18
N ALA A 148 2.40 -2.45 -14.07
CA ALA A 148 1.37 -3.02 -13.22
C ALA A 148 0.82 -4.33 -13.80
N VAL A 149 0.77 -5.39 -12.98
CA VAL A 149 0.37 -6.75 -13.38
C VAL A 149 -0.55 -7.36 -12.33
N GLN A 150 -1.67 -7.92 -12.77
CA GLN A 150 -2.49 -8.77 -11.91
C GLN A 150 -1.73 -10.06 -11.60
N SER A 151 -1.76 -10.49 -10.35
CA SER A 151 -1.12 -11.72 -9.89
C SER A 151 -2.00 -12.43 -8.87
N ASP A 152 -1.88 -13.74 -8.78
CA ASP A 152 -2.37 -14.49 -7.62
C ASP A 152 -1.29 -14.55 -6.52
N GLU A 153 -1.66 -15.11 -5.37
CA GLU A 153 -0.76 -15.25 -4.22
C GLU A 153 0.49 -16.07 -4.57
N LYS A 154 0.34 -17.16 -5.33
CA LYS A 154 1.45 -18.04 -5.72
C LYS A 154 2.44 -17.33 -6.63
N GLN A 155 1.95 -16.61 -7.64
CA GLN A 155 2.76 -15.82 -8.56
C GLN A 155 3.49 -14.71 -7.81
N ARG A 156 2.77 -13.96 -6.95
CA ARG A 156 3.33 -12.90 -6.14
C ARG A 156 4.43 -13.40 -5.21
N LEU A 157 4.20 -14.51 -4.50
CA LEU A 157 5.20 -15.12 -3.62
C LEU A 157 6.44 -15.55 -4.40
N SER A 158 6.26 -16.17 -5.57
CA SER A 158 7.39 -16.60 -6.41
C SER A 158 8.23 -15.41 -6.88
N MET A 159 7.61 -14.32 -7.29
CA MET A 159 8.32 -13.10 -7.72
C MET A 159 9.00 -12.42 -6.54
N HIS A 160 8.35 -12.37 -5.37
CA HIS A 160 8.94 -11.85 -4.14
C HIS A 160 10.21 -12.63 -3.75
N LEU A 161 10.15 -13.94 -3.73
CA LEU A 161 11.30 -14.80 -3.40
C LEU A 161 12.45 -14.63 -4.41
N ALA A 162 12.14 -14.56 -5.71
CA ALA A 162 13.14 -14.30 -6.73
C ALA A 162 13.84 -12.94 -6.51
N ALA A 163 13.09 -11.89 -6.21
CA ALA A 163 13.64 -10.57 -5.92
C ALA A 163 14.52 -10.56 -4.67
N VAL A 164 14.13 -11.27 -3.60
CA VAL A 164 14.92 -11.43 -2.38
C VAL A 164 16.24 -12.11 -2.68
N VAL A 165 16.23 -13.17 -3.47
CA VAL A 165 17.47 -13.90 -3.87
C VAL A 165 18.38 -12.98 -4.67
N VAL A 166 17.88 -12.30 -5.70
CA VAL A 166 18.69 -11.41 -6.55
C VAL A 166 19.30 -10.25 -5.76
N ASN A 167 18.56 -9.69 -4.81
CA ASN A 167 19.03 -8.54 -4.03
C ASN A 167 20.01 -8.91 -2.90
N ASN A 168 20.06 -10.19 -2.48
CA ASN A 168 20.94 -10.64 -1.39
C ASN A 168 22.18 -11.43 -1.88
N PHE A 169 22.31 -11.67 -3.15
CA PHE A 169 23.41 -12.37 -3.80
C PHE A 169 23.95 -11.59 -5.01
#